data_e3345e23585e93b763cd592ffa5473aa
#
_entry.id   e3345e23585e93b763cd592ffa5473aa
#
_cell.length_a   1.000
_cell.length_b   1.000
_cell.length_c   1.000
_cell.angle_alpha   90.00
_cell.angle_beta   90.00
_cell.angle_gamma   90.00
#
_symmetry.space_group_name_H-M   'P 1'
#
loop_
_entity.id
_entity.type
_entity.pdbx_description
1 polymer ?
#
loop_
_entity_poly.entity_id
_entity_poly.type
_entity_poly.pdbx_seq_one_letter_code
_entity_poly.pdbx_strand_id
1 'polypeptide(L)'
;SKVGLSKARKLAFAPHINIGVFSLEKNSPGWESWQKNLKQTLKSGNIFGSEGLAINMSVYIDDLDTEFLPLNCNWIASNLLPKFDEKQNTFVEPYLPNYKIGIMHLAAGIWDGDKDMRIDKNVKIKIQTTQETSLSKSLRFGL
;
A
#
# COMPACT_ATOMS: atom_id res chain seq x y z
N SER A 1 -21.16 -12.43 -4.71
CA SER A 1 -19.69 -12.41 -4.71
C SER A 1 -19.17 -12.16 -6.13
N LYS A 2 -18.23 -11.25 -6.29
CA LYS A 2 -17.59 -10.91 -7.60
C LYS A 2 -16.80 -12.08 -8.22
N VAL A 3 -16.47 -13.08 -7.43
CA VAL A 3 -15.51 -14.13 -7.83
C VAL A 3 -16.01 -15.56 -7.62
N GLY A 4 -17.23 -15.73 -7.12
CA GLY A 4 -17.78 -17.02 -6.72
C GLY A 4 -17.37 -17.42 -5.29
N LEU A 5 -18.15 -18.31 -4.68
CA LEU A 5 -18.02 -18.61 -3.24
C LEU A 5 -16.70 -19.33 -2.89
N SER A 6 -16.28 -20.29 -3.73
CA SER A 6 -15.03 -21.05 -3.49
C SER A 6 -13.79 -20.14 -3.49
N LYS A 7 -13.65 -19.30 -4.54
CA LYS A 7 -12.55 -18.33 -4.63
C LYS A 7 -12.61 -17.28 -3.51
N ALA A 8 -13.81 -16.81 -3.17
CA ALA A 8 -13.99 -15.87 -2.06
C ALA A 8 -13.51 -16.44 -0.73
N ARG A 9 -13.78 -17.72 -0.45
CA ARG A 9 -13.28 -18.39 0.75
C ARG A 9 -11.76 -18.48 0.78
N LYS A 10 -11.12 -18.90 -0.33
CA LYS A 10 -9.65 -18.96 -0.42
C LYS A 10 -9.02 -17.58 -0.14
N LEU A 11 -9.55 -16.52 -0.76
CA LEU A 11 -9.07 -15.16 -0.59
C LEU A 11 -9.32 -14.57 0.79
N ALA A 12 -10.40 -14.97 1.48
CA ALA A 12 -10.71 -14.48 2.83
C ALA A 12 -9.68 -14.90 3.90
N PHE A 13 -8.95 -15.97 3.66
CA PHE A 13 -7.90 -16.46 4.56
C PHE A 13 -6.48 -16.15 4.07
N ALA A 14 -6.34 -15.56 2.89
CA ALA A 14 -5.06 -15.14 2.36
C ALA A 14 -4.72 -13.72 2.83
N PRO A 15 -3.44 -13.39 3.10
CA PRO A 15 -3.02 -12.03 3.36
C PRO A 15 -3.39 -11.12 2.20
N HIS A 16 -4.03 -9.98 2.48
CA HIS A 16 -4.39 -9.04 1.43
C HIS A 16 -3.15 -8.33 0.88
N ILE A 17 -2.91 -8.47 -0.41
CA ILE A 17 -1.79 -7.80 -1.10
C ILE A 17 -2.22 -6.38 -1.45
N ASN A 18 -1.48 -5.39 -0.94
CA ASN A 18 -1.64 -4.01 -1.37
C ASN A 18 -0.83 -3.78 -2.66
N ILE A 19 -1.49 -3.27 -3.70
CA ILE A 19 -0.91 -3.06 -5.03
C ILE A 19 -0.37 -1.64 -5.25
N GLY A 20 -0.21 -0.85 -4.21
CA GLY A 20 0.34 0.51 -4.32
C GLY A 20 1.77 0.54 -4.86
N VAL A 21 2.50 -0.57 -4.68
CA VAL A 21 3.84 -0.77 -5.25
C VAL A 21 3.95 -2.21 -5.74
N PHE A 22 4.21 -2.40 -7.02
CA PHE A 22 4.47 -3.71 -7.61
C PHE A 22 5.35 -3.58 -8.85
N SER A 23 5.96 -4.67 -9.26
CA SER A 23 6.73 -4.79 -10.49
C SER A 23 6.40 -6.10 -11.19
N LEU A 24 6.29 -6.06 -12.50
CA LEU A 24 6.17 -7.23 -13.36
C LEU A 24 7.11 -7.07 -14.55
N GLU A 25 7.78 -8.14 -14.94
CA GLU A 25 8.54 -8.17 -16.18
C GLU A 25 7.63 -7.91 -17.39
N LYS A 26 8.19 -7.30 -18.44
CA LYS A 26 7.44 -6.94 -19.66
C LYS A 26 6.63 -8.10 -20.24
N ASN A 27 7.20 -9.30 -20.25
CA ASN A 27 6.61 -10.51 -20.81
C ASN A 27 6.09 -11.47 -19.73
N SER A 28 5.86 -11.00 -18.50
CA SER A 28 5.34 -11.83 -17.42
C SER A 28 3.94 -12.36 -17.74
N PRO A 29 3.66 -13.66 -17.49
CA PRO A 29 2.31 -14.21 -17.54
C PRO A 29 1.36 -13.55 -16.55
N GLY A 30 1.89 -12.83 -15.57
CA GLY A 30 1.13 -12.05 -14.61
C GLY A 30 0.23 -11.00 -15.26
N TRP A 31 0.63 -10.41 -16.41
CA TRP A 31 -0.20 -9.44 -17.13
C TRP A 31 -1.49 -10.07 -17.66
N GLU A 32 -1.41 -11.28 -18.23
CA GLU A 32 -2.58 -11.99 -18.74
C GLU A 32 -3.49 -12.46 -17.61
N SER A 33 -2.92 -13.02 -16.55
CA SER A 33 -3.67 -13.44 -15.36
C SER A 33 -4.38 -12.24 -14.72
N TRP A 34 -3.68 -11.13 -14.50
CA TRP A 34 -4.28 -9.92 -13.93
C TRP A 34 -5.39 -9.37 -14.82
N GLN A 35 -5.17 -9.25 -16.14
CA GLN A 35 -6.18 -8.78 -17.10
C GLN A 35 -7.43 -9.66 -17.09
N LYS A 36 -7.27 -10.98 -17.11
CA LYS A 36 -8.37 -11.96 -17.03
C LYS A 36 -9.18 -11.78 -15.73
N ASN A 37 -8.50 -11.70 -14.60
CA ASN A 37 -9.12 -11.54 -13.29
C ASN A 37 -9.79 -10.17 -13.14
N LEU A 38 -9.17 -9.10 -13.66
CA LEU A 38 -9.78 -7.76 -13.67
C LEU A 38 -11.07 -7.73 -14.49
N LYS A 39 -11.08 -8.31 -15.68
CA LYS A 39 -12.31 -8.45 -16.50
C LYS A 39 -13.40 -9.22 -15.76
N GLN A 40 -13.03 -10.26 -14.99
CA GLN A 40 -13.98 -11.02 -14.18
C GLN A 40 -14.57 -10.17 -13.04
N THR A 41 -13.75 -9.44 -12.29
CA THR A 41 -14.20 -8.63 -11.15
C THR A 41 -15.05 -7.44 -11.59
N LEU A 42 -14.74 -6.84 -12.73
CA LEU A 42 -15.52 -5.72 -13.31
C LEU A 42 -16.92 -6.11 -13.79
N LYS A 43 -17.15 -7.35 -14.20
CA LYS A 43 -18.48 -7.85 -14.58
C LYS A 43 -19.52 -7.71 -13.46
N SER A 44 -19.10 -7.60 -12.23
CA SER A 44 -20.00 -7.45 -11.07
C SER A 44 -20.29 -5.98 -10.69
N GLY A 45 -19.94 -5.02 -11.55
CA GLY A 45 -20.50 -3.66 -11.56
C GLY A 45 -19.85 -2.62 -10.65
N ASN A 46 -18.86 -2.95 -9.83
CA ASN A 46 -18.18 -1.95 -9.00
C ASN A 46 -16.68 -1.91 -9.31
N ILE A 47 -16.19 -0.75 -9.75
CA ILE A 47 -14.77 -0.55 -10.09
C ILE A 47 -13.89 -0.54 -8.85
N PHE A 48 -14.38 0.05 -7.73
CA PHE A 48 -13.58 0.22 -6.53
C PHE A 48 -13.08 -1.11 -5.97
N GLY A 49 -11.77 -1.21 -5.79
CA GLY A 49 -11.07 -2.39 -5.28
C GLY A 49 -11.03 -3.58 -6.25
N SER A 50 -11.50 -3.44 -7.50
CA SER A 50 -11.48 -4.54 -8.48
C SER A 50 -10.06 -4.84 -8.95
N GLU A 51 -9.20 -3.85 -9.10
CA GLU A 51 -7.79 -4.01 -9.46
C GLU A 51 -7.01 -4.76 -8.36
N GLY A 52 -7.20 -4.39 -7.10
CA GLY A 52 -6.59 -5.07 -5.97
C GLY A 52 -7.09 -6.50 -5.81
N LEU A 53 -8.40 -6.72 -5.96
CA LEU A 53 -8.97 -8.07 -5.94
C LEU A 53 -8.43 -8.93 -7.08
N ALA A 54 -8.26 -8.36 -8.27
CA ALA A 54 -7.76 -9.08 -9.44
C ALA A 54 -6.31 -9.55 -9.25
N ILE A 55 -5.43 -8.73 -8.69
CA ILE A 55 -4.04 -9.15 -8.42
C ILE A 55 -3.98 -10.21 -7.33
N ASN A 56 -4.79 -10.07 -6.26
CA ASN A 56 -4.90 -11.08 -5.22
C ASN A 56 -5.40 -12.44 -5.80
N MET A 57 -6.31 -12.39 -6.78
CA MET A 57 -6.72 -13.60 -7.53
C MET A 57 -5.58 -14.18 -8.35
N SER A 58 -4.80 -13.36 -9.02
CA SER A 58 -3.66 -13.84 -9.81
C SER A 58 -2.65 -14.56 -8.93
N VAL A 59 -2.34 -14.01 -7.78
CA VAL A 59 -1.38 -14.62 -6.84
C VAL A 59 -1.96 -15.86 -6.16
N TYR A 60 -3.15 -15.78 -5.56
CA TYR A 60 -3.65 -16.86 -4.68
C TYR A 60 -4.56 -17.88 -5.37
N ILE A 61 -5.13 -17.57 -6.52
CA ILE A 61 -6.02 -18.49 -7.25
C ILE A 61 -5.32 -19.07 -8.48
N ASP A 62 -4.62 -18.21 -9.23
CA ASP A 62 -3.91 -18.65 -10.44
C ASP A 62 -2.46 -19.06 -10.13
N ASP A 63 -2.05 -19.03 -8.84
CA ASP A 63 -0.74 -19.42 -8.32
C ASP A 63 0.43 -18.73 -9.05
N LEU A 64 0.26 -17.42 -9.32
CA LEU A 64 1.30 -16.61 -9.92
C LEU A 64 2.52 -16.55 -8.99
N ASP A 65 3.68 -16.95 -9.50
CA ASP A 65 4.94 -16.86 -8.78
C ASP A 65 5.22 -15.40 -8.38
N THR A 66 5.42 -15.18 -7.08
CA THR A 66 5.39 -13.82 -6.50
C THR A 66 6.35 -13.71 -5.34
N GLU A 67 7.20 -12.71 -5.39
CA GLU A 67 8.01 -12.26 -4.26
C GLU A 67 7.36 -11.05 -3.59
N PHE A 68 7.29 -11.06 -2.26
CA PHE A 68 6.68 -9.97 -1.49
C PHE A 68 7.75 -8.98 -1.01
N LEU A 69 7.54 -7.71 -1.32
CA LEU A 69 8.36 -6.64 -0.78
C LEU A 69 8.14 -6.46 0.73
N PRO A 70 9.18 -6.09 1.49
CA PRO A 70 9.03 -5.75 2.90
C PRO A 70 8.19 -4.48 3.08
N LEU A 71 7.57 -4.33 4.25
CA LEU A 71 6.61 -3.25 4.56
C LEU A 71 7.14 -1.85 4.29
N ASN A 72 8.42 -1.62 4.56
CA ASN A 72 9.07 -0.32 4.35
C ASN A 72 9.20 0.08 2.86
N CYS A 73 8.96 -0.85 1.93
CA CYS A 73 8.87 -0.56 0.48
C CYS A 73 7.47 -0.11 0.05
N ASN A 74 6.47 -0.16 0.92
CA ASN A 74 5.11 0.32 0.66
C ASN A 74 4.40 0.65 1.98
N TRP A 75 4.91 1.66 2.70
CA TRP A 75 4.40 2.04 4.01
C TRP A 75 3.07 2.79 3.89
N ILE A 76 1.98 2.18 4.31
CA ILE A 76 0.66 2.79 4.27
C ILE A 76 0.47 3.67 5.50
N ALA A 77 0.71 4.97 5.34
CA ALA A 77 0.74 5.93 6.44
C ALA A 77 -0.62 6.12 7.15
N SER A 78 -1.73 5.85 6.46
CA SER A 78 -3.07 5.90 7.07
C SER A 78 -3.33 4.76 8.06
N ASN A 79 -2.61 3.64 7.95
CA ASN A 79 -2.73 2.53 8.89
C ASN A 79 -1.89 2.77 10.16
N LEU A 80 -0.68 3.30 9.97
CA LEU A 80 0.23 3.61 11.07
C LEU A 80 1.19 4.72 10.64
N LEU A 81 1.26 5.79 11.43
CA LEU A 81 2.20 6.88 11.17
C LEU A 81 3.64 6.41 11.38
N PRO A 82 4.58 6.83 10.52
CA PRO A 82 5.99 6.55 10.71
C PRO A 82 6.57 7.36 11.87
N LYS A 83 7.76 7.00 12.32
CA LYS A 83 8.62 7.91 13.09
C LYS A 83 9.56 8.66 12.16
N PHE A 84 10.13 9.75 12.66
CA PHE A 84 11.16 10.50 11.95
C PHE A 84 12.50 10.36 12.67
N ASP A 85 13.52 9.91 11.95
CA ASP A 85 14.90 9.89 12.43
C ASP A 85 15.57 11.22 12.09
N GLU A 86 15.77 12.07 13.10
CA GLU A 86 16.37 13.41 12.93
C GLU A 86 17.83 13.32 12.53
N LYS A 87 18.56 12.29 12.96
CA LYS A 87 19.99 12.10 12.62
C LYS A 87 20.18 11.75 11.16
N GLN A 88 19.31 10.88 10.64
CA GLN A 88 19.35 10.44 9.23
C GLN A 88 18.49 11.31 8.31
N ASN A 89 17.71 12.24 8.87
CA ASN A 89 16.73 13.08 8.14
C ASN A 89 15.79 12.25 7.27
N THR A 90 15.22 11.18 7.81
CA THR A 90 14.38 10.23 7.04
C THR A 90 13.23 9.68 7.88
N PHE A 91 12.19 9.20 7.19
CA PHE A 91 11.13 8.44 7.84
C PHE A 91 11.56 6.99 8.05
N VAL A 92 11.19 6.45 9.20
CA VAL A 92 11.50 5.08 9.63
C VAL A 92 10.25 4.41 10.19
N GLU A 93 10.25 3.09 10.23
CA GLU A 93 9.24 2.31 10.93
C GLU A 93 9.17 2.70 12.42
N PRO A 94 7.97 2.75 13.04
CA PRO A 94 7.82 3.23 14.42
C PRO A 94 8.31 2.23 15.48
N TYR A 95 8.68 1.02 15.08
CA TYR A 95 9.20 -0.06 15.93
C TYR A 95 10.65 -0.41 15.55
N LEU A 96 11.36 -1.02 16.50
CA LEU A 96 12.74 -1.44 16.28
C LEU A 96 12.84 -2.56 15.25
N PRO A 97 13.90 -2.54 14.41
CA PRO A 97 15.06 -1.64 14.49
C PRO A 97 14.95 -0.31 13.73
N ASN A 98 13.73 0.19 13.48
CA ASN A 98 13.47 1.46 12.79
C ASN A 98 14.01 1.46 11.33
N TYR A 99 13.64 0.46 10.56
CA TYR A 99 14.02 0.41 9.14
C TYR A 99 13.56 1.65 8.38
N LYS A 100 14.43 2.14 7.50
CA LYS A 100 14.12 3.28 6.66
C LYS A 100 12.95 2.97 5.72
N ILE A 101 11.97 3.86 5.67
CA ILE A 101 10.86 3.77 4.73
C ILE A 101 11.33 4.29 3.36
N GLY A 102 11.28 3.41 2.37
CA GLY A 102 11.64 3.72 0.99
C GLY A 102 10.51 4.41 0.23
N ILE A 103 9.27 3.93 0.41
CA ILE A 103 8.09 4.47 -0.27
C ILE A 103 6.99 4.74 0.74
N MET A 104 6.55 6.00 0.81
CA MET A 104 5.42 6.44 1.63
C MET A 104 4.14 6.41 0.81
N HIS A 105 3.20 5.54 1.17
CA HIS A 105 1.93 5.39 0.49
C HIS A 105 0.84 6.15 1.26
N LEU A 106 0.34 7.23 0.67
CA LEU A 106 -0.70 8.09 1.25
C LEU A 106 -2.12 7.60 0.88
N ALA A 107 -2.36 6.29 0.97
CA ALA A 107 -3.67 5.70 0.73
C ALA A 107 -4.70 6.22 1.75
N ALA A 108 -5.96 6.32 1.34
CA ALA A 108 -7.09 6.78 2.16
C ALA A 108 -6.98 8.22 2.71
N GLY A 109 -5.92 8.95 2.35
CA GLY A 109 -5.65 10.31 2.79
C GLY A 109 -5.01 10.41 4.18
N ILE A 110 -4.30 11.51 4.38
CA ILE A 110 -3.77 11.94 5.66
C ILE A 110 -4.25 13.39 5.84
N TRP A 111 -5.02 13.63 6.87
CA TRP A 111 -5.79 14.86 7.04
C TRP A 111 -5.22 15.75 8.14
N ASP A 112 -5.28 17.05 7.91
CA ASP A 112 -5.11 18.09 8.92
C ASP A 112 -6.29 19.05 8.77
N GLY A 113 -7.30 18.92 9.64
CA GLY A 113 -8.60 19.54 9.45
C GLY A 113 -9.25 19.08 8.13
N ASP A 114 -9.60 20.02 7.25
CA ASP A 114 -10.22 19.75 5.94
C ASP A 114 -9.19 19.50 4.83
N LYS A 115 -7.90 19.54 5.13
CA LYS A 115 -6.83 19.45 4.15
C LYS A 115 -6.29 18.03 4.04
N ASP A 116 -6.32 17.48 2.84
CA ASP A 116 -5.76 16.16 2.53
C ASP A 116 -4.34 16.31 1.98
N MET A 117 -3.39 15.67 2.63
CA MET A 117 -1.97 15.66 2.24
C MET A 117 -1.74 15.08 0.83
N ARG A 118 -2.65 14.27 0.30
CA ARG A 118 -2.56 13.78 -1.08
C ARG A 118 -2.70 14.90 -2.10
N ILE A 119 -3.42 15.96 -1.77
CA ILE A 119 -3.75 17.10 -2.64
C ILE A 119 -2.90 18.30 -2.25
N ASP A 120 -2.91 18.68 -0.97
CA ASP A 120 -2.18 19.85 -0.46
C ASP A 120 -0.82 19.44 0.10
N LYS A 121 0.25 19.83 -0.61
CA LYS A 121 1.64 19.58 -0.20
C LYS A 121 2.08 20.32 1.07
N ASN A 122 1.33 21.34 1.48
CA ASN A 122 1.66 22.13 2.66
C ASN A 122 1.12 21.53 3.95
N VAL A 123 0.31 20.47 3.85
CA VAL A 123 -0.21 19.75 5.03
C VAL A 123 0.95 19.15 5.81
N LYS A 124 0.98 19.46 7.11
CA LYS A 124 1.94 18.91 8.07
C LYS A 124 1.18 18.31 9.24
N ILE A 125 1.60 17.16 9.67
CA ILE A 125 1.03 16.46 10.83
C ILE A 125 2.08 16.29 11.92
N LYS A 126 1.63 16.09 13.15
CA LYS A 126 2.49 15.80 14.28
C LYS A 126 3.00 14.35 14.18
N ILE A 127 4.32 14.19 14.13
CA ILE A 127 4.99 12.88 13.99
C ILE A 127 5.95 12.73 15.18
N GLN A 128 6.02 11.52 15.73
CA GLN A 128 7.01 11.17 16.73
C GLN A 128 8.40 10.99 16.09
N THR A 129 9.44 11.34 16.82
CA THR A 129 10.82 11.05 16.44
C THR A 129 11.32 9.76 17.06
N THR A 130 12.46 9.25 16.61
CA THR A 130 13.15 8.11 17.23
C THR A 130 13.68 8.43 18.63
N GLN A 131 13.75 9.72 19.00
CA GLN A 131 14.16 10.22 20.31
C GLN A 131 12.97 10.53 21.23
N GLU A 132 11.77 10.02 20.89
CA GLU A 132 10.52 10.20 21.65
C GLU A 132 10.03 11.65 21.78
N THR A 133 10.60 12.57 21.00
CA THR A 133 10.07 13.92 20.80
C THR A 133 9.02 13.94 19.69
N SER A 134 8.49 15.09 19.36
CA SER A 134 7.58 15.22 18.22
C SER A 134 7.83 16.50 17.44
N LEU A 135 7.62 16.40 16.13
CA LEU A 135 7.76 17.53 15.21
C LEU A 135 6.58 17.57 14.23
N SER A 136 6.35 18.74 13.62
CA SER A 136 5.34 18.90 12.56
C SER A 136 6.01 18.79 11.20
N LYS A 137 5.63 17.77 10.43
CA LYS A 137 6.26 17.48 9.14
C LYS A 137 5.24 16.95 8.12
N SER A 138 5.49 17.23 6.84
CA SER A 138 4.77 16.55 5.76
C SER A 138 5.34 15.15 5.55
N LEU A 139 4.47 14.18 5.28
CA LEU A 139 4.90 12.82 4.87
C LEU A 139 5.33 12.76 3.41
N ARG A 140 5.12 13.82 2.65
CA ARG A 140 5.66 13.90 1.31
C ARG A 140 7.16 14.12 1.37
N PHE A 141 7.90 13.34 0.60
CA PHE A 141 9.31 13.62 0.37
C PHE A 141 9.39 14.98 -0.32
N GLY A 142 9.97 15.97 0.36
CA GLY A 142 10.27 17.26 -0.26
C GLY A 142 11.31 17.05 -1.35
N LEU A 143 11.02 17.55 -2.54
CA LEU A 143 12.02 17.80 -3.57
C LEU A 143 12.84 19.02 -3.17
#